data_1c3004839049c70ff2e9aaf30c1341eb
#
_entry.id   1c3004839049c70ff2e9aaf30c1341eb
#
_cell.length_a   1.000
_cell.length_b   1.000
_cell.length_c   1.000
_cell.angle_alpha   90.00
_cell.angle_beta   90.00
_cell.angle_gamma   90.00
#
_symmetry.space_group_name_H-M   'P 1'
#
loop_
_entity.id
_entity.type
_entity.pdbx_description
1 polymer ?
#
loop_
_entity_poly.entity_id
_entity_poly.type
_entity_poly.pdbx_seq_one_letter_code
_entity_poly.pdbx_strand_id
1 'polypeptide(L)'
;DGQRAMSLVRSKAAEWGLDPQRIGILGFSAGGATAGTVALAGGQRHYEAIDAVDAISSRPDFTLLIYTAYFVERGQRQLRPDVTIPKDAPPTFLVHAFDDNIPVDNALQLASALKQAGVPVEVHVYDTGGHGYGLRPVATLPVTTWPQRAADWLTRRGLLRPGGTPRP
;
A
#
# COMPACT_ATOMS: atom_id res chain seq x y z
N ASP A 1 15.67 -1.71 1.51
CA ASP A 1 15.50 -1.51 0.06
C ASP A 1 14.29 -0.64 -0.29
N GLY A 2 13.06 -0.93 0.23
CA GLY A 2 11.85 -0.17 -0.11
C GLY A 2 11.92 1.32 0.20
N GLN A 3 12.44 1.69 1.37
CA GLN A 3 12.66 3.09 1.74
C GLN A 3 13.66 3.78 0.78
N ARG A 4 14.74 3.10 0.45
CA ARG A 4 15.74 3.62 -0.50
C ARG A 4 15.13 3.84 -1.88
N ALA A 5 14.33 2.89 -2.37
CA ALA A 5 13.62 3.02 -3.65
C ALA A 5 12.70 4.25 -3.66
N MET A 6 11.93 4.48 -2.60
CA MET A 6 11.07 5.67 -2.48
C MET A 6 11.85 6.98 -2.52
N SER A 7 12.96 7.07 -1.75
CA SER A 7 13.84 8.24 -1.75
C SER A 7 14.45 8.47 -3.14
N LEU A 8 14.91 7.40 -3.81
CA LEU A 8 15.49 7.48 -5.16
C LEU A 8 14.47 7.97 -6.20
N VAL A 9 13.27 7.38 -6.24
CA VAL A 9 12.21 7.83 -7.16
C VAL A 9 11.88 9.30 -6.92
N ARG A 10 11.75 9.72 -5.66
CA ARG A 10 11.45 11.12 -5.31
C ARG A 10 12.60 12.05 -5.69
N SER A 11 13.86 11.64 -5.56
CA SER A 11 15.03 12.43 -5.98
C SER A 11 15.07 12.67 -7.49
N LYS A 12 14.55 11.71 -8.25
CA LYS A 12 14.50 11.74 -9.72
C LYS A 12 13.18 12.29 -10.28
N ALA A 13 12.26 12.71 -9.41
CA ALA A 13 10.91 13.11 -9.83
C ALA A 13 10.92 14.19 -10.92
N ALA A 14 11.73 15.24 -10.77
CA ALA A 14 11.85 16.30 -11.76
C ALA A 14 12.39 15.78 -13.11
N GLU A 15 13.44 14.94 -13.06
CA GLU A 15 14.05 14.34 -14.25
C GLU A 15 13.06 13.44 -15.00
N TRP A 16 12.23 12.70 -14.27
CA TRP A 16 11.26 11.75 -14.85
C TRP A 16 9.88 12.36 -15.09
N GLY A 17 9.69 13.65 -14.87
CA GLY A 17 8.42 14.33 -15.06
C GLY A 17 7.34 13.88 -14.06
N LEU A 18 7.73 13.38 -12.89
CA LEU A 18 6.84 12.96 -11.82
C LEU A 18 6.56 14.11 -10.84
N ASP A 19 5.40 14.04 -10.20
CA ASP A 19 5.08 14.91 -9.07
C ASP A 19 5.66 14.30 -7.79
N PRO A 20 6.63 14.95 -7.11
CA PRO A 20 7.27 14.41 -5.93
C PRO A 20 6.34 14.29 -4.71
N GLN A 21 5.15 14.91 -4.76
CA GLN A 21 4.12 14.83 -3.71
C GLN A 21 3.01 13.81 -4.05
N ARG A 22 3.19 13.01 -5.10
CA ARG A 22 2.21 12.04 -5.58
C ARG A 22 2.87 10.70 -5.93
N ILE A 23 3.79 10.24 -5.08
CA ILE A 23 4.51 8.98 -5.24
C ILE A 23 3.98 7.99 -4.22
N GLY A 24 3.30 6.96 -4.69
CA GLY A 24 2.78 5.90 -3.84
C GLY A 24 3.61 4.63 -3.89
N ILE A 25 3.27 3.70 -3.01
CA ILE A 25 3.82 2.35 -3.01
C ILE A 25 2.70 1.33 -3.11
N LEU A 26 2.90 0.31 -3.95
CA LEU A 26 1.97 -0.81 -4.09
C LEU A 26 2.72 -2.11 -3.84
N GLY A 27 2.09 -3.03 -3.12
CA GLY A 27 2.66 -4.34 -2.89
C GLY A 27 1.61 -5.45 -2.85
N PHE A 28 2.03 -6.62 -3.34
CA PHE A 28 1.24 -7.85 -3.37
C PHE A 28 1.84 -8.86 -2.39
N SER A 29 1.02 -9.57 -1.62
CA SER A 29 1.46 -10.67 -0.73
C SER A 29 2.58 -10.21 0.22
N ALA A 30 3.72 -10.87 0.21
CA ALA A 30 4.93 -10.45 0.96
C ALA A 30 5.42 -9.05 0.53
N GLY A 31 5.27 -8.68 -0.75
CA GLY A 31 5.53 -7.32 -1.23
C GLY A 31 4.57 -6.30 -0.62
N GLY A 32 3.34 -6.71 -0.29
CA GLY A 32 2.38 -5.92 0.49
C GLY A 32 2.89 -5.64 1.90
N ALA A 33 3.48 -6.63 2.57
CA ALA A 33 4.13 -6.43 3.86
C ALA A 33 5.29 -5.43 3.77
N THR A 34 6.14 -5.57 2.74
CA THR A 34 7.24 -4.63 2.50
C THR A 34 6.72 -3.21 2.27
N ALA A 35 5.71 -3.05 1.40
CA ALA A 35 5.10 -1.75 1.11
C ALA A 35 4.48 -1.12 2.37
N GLY A 36 3.75 -1.91 3.15
CA GLY A 36 3.15 -1.46 4.40
C GLY A 36 4.20 -1.09 5.45
N THR A 37 5.28 -1.88 5.59
CA THR A 37 6.39 -1.54 6.50
C THR A 37 7.02 -0.19 6.12
N VAL A 38 7.22 0.08 4.83
CA VAL A 38 7.71 1.39 4.36
C VAL A 38 6.72 2.51 4.70
N ALA A 39 5.42 2.26 4.48
CA ALA A 39 4.36 3.24 4.75
C ALA A 39 4.23 3.57 6.25
N LEU A 40 4.44 2.56 7.11
CA LEU A 40 4.30 2.69 8.55
C LEU A 40 5.61 3.07 9.28
N ALA A 41 6.69 3.32 8.56
CA ALA A 41 7.97 3.70 9.16
C ALA A 41 7.98 5.08 9.84
N GLY A 42 6.92 5.91 9.66
CA GLY A 42 6.81 7.22 10.32
C GLY A 42 7.97 8.17 10.00
N GLY A 43 8.52 8.07 8.79
CA GLY A 43 9.70 8.85 8.38
C GLY A 43 11.03 8.34 8.95
N GLN A 44 11.00 7.34 9.84
CA GLN A 44 12.23 6.75 10.39
C GLN A 44 12.93 5.87 9.34
N ARG A 45 14.23 6.09 9.18
CA ARG A 45 15.06 5.25 8.32
C ARG A 45 15.55 4.02 9.08
N HIS A 46 15.40 2.84 8.47
CA HIS A 46 15.79 1.55 9.07
C HIS A 46 17.17 1.06 8.60
N TYR A 47 18.00 1.95 8.07
CA TYR A 47 19.38 1.68 7.65
C TYR A 47 20.19 2.98 7.73
N GLU A 48 21.52 2.87 7.78
CA GLU A 48 22.42 4.02 7.74
C GLU A 48 22.37 4.72 6.39
N ALA A 49 22.36 6.06 6.40
CA ALA A 49 22.35 6.83 5.16
C ALA A 49 23.60 6.54 4.33
N ILE A 50 23.41 6.30 3.03
CA ILE A 50 24.49 5.94 2.09
C ILE A 50 25.00 7.19 1.37
N ASP A 51 24.09 8.09 0.97
CA ASP A 51 24.40 9.31 0.23
C ASP A 51 23.28 10.38 0.40
N ALA A 52 23.39 11.49 -0.35
CA ALA A 52 22.46 12.60 -0.30
C ALA A 52 21.00 12.23 -0.69
N VAL A 53 20.77 11.13 -1.42
CA VAL A 53 19.43 10.65 -1.73
C VAL A 53 18.70 10.24 -0.47
N ASP A 54 19.40 9.77 0.53
CA ASP A 54 18.81 9.37 1.80
C ASP A 54 18.37 10.53 2.70
N ALA A 55 18.74 11.76 2.37
CA ALA A 55 18.15 12.95 2.99
C ALA A 55 16.72 13.24 2.49
N ILE A 56 16.32 12.61 1.36
CA ILE A 56 14.99 12.77 0.76
C ILE A 56 14.01 11.81 1.41
N SER A 57 12.77 12.27 1.65
CA SER A 57 11.73 11.48 2.31
C SER A 57 11.47 10.15 1.58
N SER A 58 11.52 9.07 2.33
CA SER A 58 11.10 7.73 1.88
C SER A 58 9.63 7.43 2.13
N ARG A 59 8.87 8.37 2.76
CA ARG A 59 7.46 8.19 3.07
C ARG A 59 6.64 8.22 1.77
N PRO A 60 5.83 7.21 1.47
CA PRO A 60 4.90 7.26 0.34
C PRO A 60 3.76 8.25 0.61
N ASP A 61 3.21 8.84 -0.45
CA ASP A 61 2.07 9.76 -0.35
C ASP A 61 0.73 9.01 -0.31
N PHE A 62 0.72 7.75 -0.74
CA PHE A 62 -0.39 6.79 -0.63
C PHE A 62 0.12 5.36 -0.74
N THR A 63 -0.69 4.40 -0.28
CA THR A 63 -0.30 2.98 -0.22
C THR A 63 -1.43 2.08 -0.71
N LEU A 64 -1.09 1.08 -1.52
CA LEU A 64 -2.00 0.01 -1.93
C LEU A 64 -1.43 -1.35 -1.51
N LEU A 65 -2.18 -2.10 -0.71
CA LEU A 65 -1.78 -3.40 -0.18
C LEU A 65 -2.77 -4.47 -0.64
N ILE A 66 -2.30 -5.36 -1.52
CA ILE A 66 -3.13 -6.35 -2.17
C ILE A 66 -2.78 -7.73 -1.62
N TYR A 67 -3.77 -8.40 -1.02
CA TYR A 67 -3.61 -9.67 -0.28
C TYR A 67 -2.32 -9.68 0.56
N THR A 68 -2.15 -8.65 1.38
CA THR A 68 -0.95 -8.44 2.17
C THR A 68 -0.78 -9.51 3.26
N ALA A 69 0.47 -9.81 3.60
CA ALA A 69 0.84 -10.80 4.61
C ALA A 69 1.60 -10.16 5.79
N TYR A 70 1.84 -10.93 6.82
CA TYR A 70 2.78 -10.68 7.92
C TYR A 70 2.46 -9.49 8.85
N PHE A 71 1.26 -8.91 8.80
CA PHE A 71 0.78 -7.94 9.80
C PHE A 71 0.16 -8.62 11.01
N VAL A 72 -0.37 -9.84 10.85
CA VAL A 72 -0.80 -10.70 11.94
C VAL A 72 0.08 -11.95 11.98
N GLU A 73 0.25 -12.53 13.17
CA GLU A 73 0.92 -13.82 13.30
C GLU A 73 -0.01 -14.95 12.84
N ARG A 74 0.61 -16.04 12.36
CA ARG A 74 -0.15 -17.20 11.90
C ARG A 74 -1.02 -17.76 13.03
N GLY A 75 -2.32 -17.88 12.78
CA GLY A 75 -3.30 -18.34 13.77
C GLY A 75 -3.76 -17.28 14.76
N GLN A 76 -3.25 -16.05 14.67
CA GLN A 76 -3.71 -14.91 15.45
C GLN A 76 -4.66 -14.03 14.63
N ARG A 77 -5.51 -13.28 15.35
CA ARG A 77 -6.45 -12.33 14.75
C ARG A 77 -6.17 -10.87 15.18
N GLN A 78 -4.98 -10.62 15.69
CA GLN A 78 -4.55 -9.30 16.14
C GLN A 78 -3.28 -8.91 15.40
N LEU A 79 -3.07 -7.60 15.23
CA LEU A 79 -1.80 -7.10 14.71
C LEU A 79 -0.65 -7.57 15.60
N ARG A 80 0.47 -7.86 14.99
CA ARG A 80 1.71 -8.13 15.70
C ARG A 80 2.06 -6.93 16.58
N PRO A 81 2.63 -7.16 17.78
CA PRO A 81 2.97 -6.08 18.72
C PRO A 81 3.96 -5.04 18.18
N ASP A 82 4.78 -5.42 17.18
CA ASP A 82 5.74 -4.54 16.54
C ASP A 82 5.13 -3.68 15.40
N VAL A 83 3.86 -3.90 15.04
CA VAL A 83 3.15 -3.07 14.05
C VAL A 83 2.54 -1.87 14.75
N THR A 84 3.13 -0.71 14.54
CA THR A 84 2.63 0.57 15.05
C THR A 84 2.15 1.45 13.91
N ILE A 85 1.10 2.22 14.16
CA ILE A 85 0.53 3.14 13.16
C ILE A 85 0.94 4.57 13.50
N PRO A 86 1.86 5.19 12.77
CA PRO A 86 2.19 6.59 12.99
C PRO A 86 1.03 7.50 12.56
N LYS A 87 0.87 8.65 13.23
CA LYS A 87 -0.21 9.60 12.91
C LYS A 87 -0.15 10.17 11.49
N ASP A 88 1.03 10.19 10.91
CA ASP A 88 1.31 10.66 9.57
C ASP A 88 1.37 9.50 8.53
N ALA A 89 0.91 8.31 8.88
CA ALA A 89 0.81 7.22 7.92
C ALA A 89 0.01 7.66 6.69
N PRO A 90 0.42 7.24 5.48
CA PRO A 90 -0.26 7.64 4.25
C PRO A 90 -1.65 7.02 4.14
N PRO A 91 -2.59 7.68 3.42
CA PRO A 91 -3.84 7.05 3.03
C PRO A 91 -3.59 5.69 2.40
N THR A 92 -4.37 4.69 2.83
CA THR A 92 -4.12 3.29 2.47
C THR A 92 -5.36 2.64 1.85
N PHE A 93 -5.15 1.92 0.76
CA PHE A 93 -6.14 1.08 0.09
C PHE A 93 -5.76 -0.39 0.26
N LEU A 94 -6.71 -1.21 0.69
CA LEU A 94 -6.51 -2.62 1.01
C LEU A 94 -7.47 -3.50 0.21
N VAL A 95 -6.97 -4.62 -0.31
CA VAL A 95 -7.80 -5.64 -0.97
C VAL A 95 -7.40 -7.03 -0.49
N HIS A 96 -8.38 -7.87 -0.17
CA HIS A 96 -8.15 -9.27 0.20
C HIS A 96 -9.32 -10.16 -0.24
N ALA A 97 -9.06 -11.46 -0.44
CA ALA A 97 -10.10 -12.46 -0.60
C ALA A 97 -10.29 -13.21 0.73
N PHE A 98 -11.53 -13.50 1.10
CA PHE A 98 -11.84 -14.14 2.37
C PHE A 98 -11.40 -15.62 2.40
N ASP A 99 -11.38 -16.25 1.24
CA ASP A 99 -10.93 -17.65 1.04
C ASP A 99 -9.42 -17.78 0.78
N ASP A 100 -8.64 -16.69 0.95
CA ASP A 100 -7.19 -16.71 0.82
C ASP A 100 -6.56 -17.56 1.95
N ASN A 101 -5.54 -18.35 1.65
CA ASN A 101 -4.75 -19.08 2.65
C ASN A 101 -3.85 -18.17 3.49
N ILE A 102 -3.62 -16.94 3.06
CA ILE A 102 -3.08 -15.84 3.88
C ILE A 102 -4.26 -15.18 4.59
N PRO A 103 -4.27 -15.12 5.94
CA PRO A 103 -5.42 -14.65 6.67
C PRO A 103 -5.85 -13.23 6.28
N VAL A 104 -7.13 -13.07 5.93
CA VAL A 104 -7.76 -11.77 5.65
C VAL A 104 -7.63 -10.80 6.82
N ASP A 105 -7.41 -11.32 8.02
CA ASP A 105 -7.13 -10.55 9.24
C ASP A 105 -5.97 -9.57 9.05
N ASN A 106 -4.99 -9.87 8.18
CA ASN A 106 -3.92 -8.91 7.84
C ASN A 106 -4.50 -7.59 7.32
N ALA A 107 -5.49 -7.63 6.45
CA ALA A 107 -6.13 -6.43 5.90
C ALA A 107 -7.11 -5.81 6.90
N LEU A 108 -7.94 -6.61 7.56
CA LEU A 108 -8.99 -6.14 8.46
C LEU A 108 -8.41 -5.47 9.70
N GLN A 109 -7.43 -6.07 10.35
CA GLN A 109 -6.80 -5.52 11.55
C GLN A 109 -5.99 -4.27 11.23
N LEU A 110 -5.26 -4.27 10.11
CA LEU A 110 -4.53 -3.08 9.67
C LEU A 110 -5.48 -1.93 9.35
N ALA A 111 -6.61 -2.19 8.65
CA ALA A 111 -7.62 -1.17 8.39
C ALA A 111 -8.23 -0.60 9.68
N SER A 112 -8.52 -1.47 10.66
CA SER A 112 -9.02 -1.06 11.98
C SER A 112 -8.04 -0.15 12.70
N ALA A 113 -6.76 -0.53 12.73
CA ALA A 113 -5.71 0.26 13.38
C ALA A 113 -5.47 1.61 12.69
N LEU A 114 -5.44 1.64 11.35
CA LEU A 114 -5.35 2.88 10.58
C LEU A 114 -6.52 3.82 10.90
N LYS A 115 -7.75 3.28 10.93
CA LYS A 115 -8.94 4.07 11.31
C LYS A 115 -8.83 4.63 12.73
N GLN A 116 -8.37 3.84 13.70
CA GLN A 116 -8.19 4.29 15.09
C GLN A 116 -7.13 5.41 15.19
N ALA A 117 -6.09 5.36 14.37
CA ALA A 117 -5.08 6.41 14.27
C ALA A 117 -5.53 7.66 13.50
N GLY A 118 -6.76 7.68 12.95
CA GLY A 118 -7.27 8.78 12.15
C GLY A 118 -6.73 8.82 10.71
N VAL A 119 -6.08 7.75 10.26
CA VAL A 119 -5.53 7.62 8.90
C VAL A 119 -6.64 7.19 7.94
N PRO A 120 -6.82 7.89 6.81
CA PRO A 120 -7.80 7.49 5.82
C PRO A 120 -7.51 6.11 5.24
N VAL A 121 -8.50 5.23 5.28
CA VAL A 121 -8.37 3.86 4.80
C VAL A 121 -9.61 3.42 4.03
N GLU A 122 -9.42 2.69 2.95
CA GLU A 122 -10.46 1.98 2.22
C GLU A 122 -10.08 0.51 2.12
N VAL A 123 -11.00 -0.41 2.44
CA VAL A 123 -10.76 -1.85 2.39
C VAL A 123 -11.86 -2.56 1.62
N HIS A 124 -11.46 -3.44 0.70
CA HIS A 124 -12.35 -4.33 -0.05
C HIS A 124 -12.02 -5.77 0.30
N VAL A 125 -13.01 -6.48 0.82
CA VAL A 125 -12.91 -7.92 1.07
C VAL A 125 -13.93 -8.62 0.18
N TYR A 126 -13.44 -9.53 -0.65
CA TYR A 126 -14.25 -10.37 -1.51
C TYR A 126 -14.41 -11.76 -0.88
N ASP A 127 -15.55 -12.40 -1.06
CA ASP A 127 -15.82 -13.73 -0.51
C ASP A 127 -14.92 -14.81 -1.11
N THR A 128 -14.58 -14.66 -2.39
CA THR A 128 -13.75 -15.60 -3.15
C THR A 128 -12.67 -14.89 -3.97
N GLY A 129 -11.57 -15.60 -4.22
CA GLY A 129 -10.45 -15.11 -5.02
C GLY A 129 -9.16 -15.89 -4.78
N GLY A 130 -9.05 -16.55 -3.64
CA GLY A 130 -7.83 -17.24 -3.21
C GLY A 130 -6.65 -16.29 -3.08
N HIS A 131 -5.43 -16.83 -3.24
CA HIS A 131 -4.18 -16.06 -3.19
C HIS A 131 -3.61 -15.79 -4.59
N GLY A 132 -2.98 -14.64 -4.77
CA GLY A 132 -2.18 -14.41 -5.99
C GLY A 132 -2.97 -14.07 -7.25
N TYR A 133 -4.20 -13.55 -7.13
CA TYR A 133 -5.02 -13.13 -8.29
C TYR A 133 -4.35 -12.03 -9.13
N GLY A 134 -3.54 -11.17 -8.52
CA GLY A 134 -2.78 -10.12 -9.23
C GLY A 134 -3.68 -9.18 -10.03
N LEU A 135 -3.27 -8.93 -11.28
CA LEU A 135 -4.02 -8.10 -12.25
C LEU A 135 -4.77 -8.94 -13.30
N ARG A 136 -4.80 -10.26 -13.15
CA ARG A 136 -5.42 -11.14 -14.14
C ARG A 136 -6.95 -11.02 -14.09
N PRO A 137 -7.61 -10.60 -15.18
CA PRO A 137 -9.06 -10.55 -15.21
C PRO A 137 -9.63 -11.97 -15.29
N VAL A 138 -10.55 -12.29 -14.39
CA VAL A 138 -11.33 -13.53 -14.43
C VAL A 138 -12.79 -13.14 -14.23
N ALA A 139 -13.60 -13.30 -15.29
CA ALA A 139 -14.96 -12.79 -15.32
C ALA A 139 -15.87 -13.34 -14.19
N THR A 140 -15.59 -14.54 -13.69
CA THR A 140 -16.34 -15.19 -12.62
C THR A 140 -15.83 -14.83 -11.21
N LEU A 141 -14.73 -14.08 -11.08
CA LEU A 141 -14.13 -13.73 -9.80
C LEU A 141 -14.21 -12.21 -9.55
N PRO A 142 -15.16 -11.75 -8.75
CA PRO A 142 -15.34 -10.32 -8.44
C PRO A 142 -14.07 -9.64 -7.89
N VAL A 143 -13.22 -10.38 -7.18
CA VAL A 143 -11.94 -9.88 -6.66
C VAL A 143 -11.06 -9.26 -7.76
N THR A 144 -11.15 -9.74 -9.01
CA THR A 144 -10.35 -9.22 -10.12
C THR A 144 -10.78 -7.83 -10.60
N THR A 145 -11.87 -7.28 -10.03
CA THR A 145 -12.32 -5.90 -10.27
C THR A 145 -11.61 -4.87 -9.37
N TRP A 146 -10.74 -5.32 -8.47
CA TRP A 146 -10.05 -4.43 -7.53
C TRP A 146 -9.25 -3.29 -8.22
N PRO A 147 -8.65 -3.45 -9.40
CA PRO A 147 -7.94 -2.35 -10.05
C PRO A 147 -8.85 -1.16 -10.36
N GLN A 148 -10.12 -1.43 -10.75
CA GLN A 148 -11.11 -0.37 -10.96
C GLN A 148 -11.45 0.33 -9.65
N ARG A 149 -11.60 -0.41 -8.54
CA ARG A 149 -11.85 0.18 -7.21
C ARG A 149 -10.69 1.05 -6.76
N ALA A 150 -9.45 0.59 -7.00
CA ALA A 150 -8.25 1.37 -6.73
C ALA A 150 -8.18 2.65 -7.58
N ALA A 151 -8.52 2.57 -8.88
CA ALA A 151 -8.57 3.74 -9.76
C ALA A 151 -9.61 4.77 -9.29
N ASP A 152 -10.79 4.32 -8.90
CA ASP A 152 -11.85 5.16 -8.35
C ASP A 152 -11.39 5.85 -7.04
N TRP A 153 -10.71 5.09 -6.15
CA TRP A 153 -10.16 5.61 -4.92
C TRP A 153 -9.06 6.67 -5.16
N LEU A 154 -8.12 6.38 -6.06
CA LEU A 154 -7.06 7.31 -6.45
C LEU A 154 -7.63 8.60 -7.08
N THR A 155 -8.67 8.46 -7.91
CA THR A 155 -9.34 9.60 -8.54
C THR A 155 -10.02 10.50 -7.51
N ARG A 156 -10.79 9.92 -6.56
CA ARG A 156 -11.42 10.70 -5.48
C ARG A 156 -10.41 11.43 -4.60
N ARG A 157 -9.20 10.93 -4.51
CA ARG A 157 -8.09 11.56 -3.76
C ARG A 157 -7.28 12.56 -4.59
N GLY A 158 -7.64 12.79 -5.84
CA GLY A 158 -6.90 13.67 -6.75
C GLY A 158 -5.51 13.13 -7.15
N LEU A 159 -5.25 11.84 -6.88
CA LEU A 159 -3.98 11.17 -7.20
C LEU A 159 -3.95 10.64 -8.64
N LEU A 160 -5.11 10.32 -9.19
CA LEU A 160 -5.29 9.92 -10.58
C LEU A 160 -6.22 10.93 -11.28
N ARG A 161 -5.87 11.36 -12.47
CA ARG A 161 -6.76 12.21 -13.29
C ARG A 161 -7.77 11.35 -14.02
N PRO A 162 -9.07 11.74 -14.08
CA PRO A 162 -10.03 11.06 -14.94
C PRO A 162 -9.53 11.12 -16.41
N GLY A 163 -9.49 9.96 -17.08
CA GLY A 163 -9.12 9.89 -18.50
C GLY A 163 -7.63 10.07 -18.78
N GLY A 164 -6.77 9.58 -17.89
CA GLY A 164 -5.31 9.74 -17.94
C GLY A 164 -4.69 9.51 -19.33
N THR A 165 -4.62 10.58 -20.12
CA THR A 165 -3.69 10.65 -21.25
C THR A 165 -2.29 10.84 -20.68
N PRO A 166 -1.30 10.06 -21.12
CA PRO A 166 0.10 10.34 -20.82
C PRO A 166 0.42 11.77 -21.23
N ARG A 167 1.24 12.46 -20.45
CA ARG A 167 1.82 13.74 -20.93
C ARG A 167 2.68 13.43 -22.16
N PRO A 168 2.61 14.29 -23.20
CA PRO A 168 3.54 14.20 -24.32
C PRO A 168 4.99 14.38 -23.86
#